data_b87a54c4ff2910d01ca92662558d1c9a
#
_entry.id   b87a54c4ff2910d01ca92662558d1c9a
#
_cell.length_a   1.000
_cell.length_b   1.000
_cell.length_c   1.000
_cell.angle_alpha   90.00
_cell.angle_beta   90.00
_cell.angle_gamma   90.00
#
_symmetry.space_group_name_H-M   'P 1'
#
loop_
_entity.id
_entity.type
_entity.pdbx_description
1 polymer ?
#
loop_
_entity_poly.entity_id
_entity_poly.type
_entity_poly.pdbx_seq_one_letter_code
_entity_poly.pdbx_strand_id
1 'polypeptide(L)'
;MSIFTRYAMDALMKTSHPEINRRQCWNLHPHRTPCTTCKDICPYGDQIFTRPNLVKDWDPCTDCGLCVSACRSGCIAPSPEQVQRDTTPADNDNDTIWIGCEKSTRKNTITRLCISALSWEALAYLALSKKIVLDLTPCGECENDLCAEQLRKELTRLVEFFGPTVFEARFTLAYELEDAPYHVKELSRREMMEQLTEGSKSGTKKLLQKLPGLRDEEDAGMDFRLLLHQRTKQLKAAMETPLRYGYYLPNVTDKCFGCGKCEKSCRANALKVEDLPDGQTRIVVTPWKCGECGICVAACSNHGIDGMKLRQLTTLGPVSIYKCTKTLCADCGKPIAPDSVDGICSVCRIKRRTKKRQEEAAARAKERAAEREAKRAAEEAAKTAAEESARAAAQELAAENAAASAETAVPAAPAAAPEAAAPTASI
;
A
#
# COMPACT_ATOMS: atom_id res chain seq x y z
N MET A 1 -11.38 -33.28 -37.70
CA MET A 1 -11.87 -32.57 -36.52
C MET A 1 -12.45 -31.23 -36.97
N SER A 2 -13.73 -31.00 -36.67
CA SER A 2 -14.42 -29.75 -37.01
C SER A 2 -13.78 -28.57 -36.29
N ILE A 3 -13.74 -27.40 -36.92
CA ILE A 3 -13.28 -26.11 -36.32
C ILE A 3 -14.05 -25.85 -35.03
N PHE A 4 -15.30 -26.23 -34.94
CA PHE A 4 -16.12 -26.17 -33.72
C PHE A 4 -15.60 -27.05 -32.56
N THR A 5 -15.10 -28.27 -32.87
CA THR A 5 -14.52 -29.15 -31.82
C THR A 5 -13.20 -28.60 -31.30
N ARG A 6 -12.42 -27.95 -32.15
CA ARG A 6 -11.17 -27.28 -31.74
C ARG A 6 -11.44 -26.04 -30.89
N TYR A 7 -12.44 -25.23 -31.24
CA TYR A 7 -12.87 -24.07 -30.47
C TYR A 7 -13.49 -24.47 -29.10
N ALA A 8 -14.26 -25.57 -29.08
CA ALA A 8 -14.81 -26.11 -27.84
C ALA A 8 -13.73 -26.73 -26.94
N MET A 9 -12.74 -27.41 -27.53
CA MET A 9 -11.57 -27.89 -26.78
C MET A 9 -10.65 -26.76 -26.29
N ASP A 10 -10.39 -25.73 -27.08
CA ASP A 10 -9.67 -24.55 -26.64
C ASP A 10 -10.42 -23.77 -25.56
N ALA A 11 -11.77 -23.73 -25.63
CA ALA A 11 -12.58 -23.10 -24.57
C ALA A 11 -12.64 -23.96 -23.29
N LEU A 12 -12.56 -25.29 -23.42
CA LEU A 12 -12.49 -26.24 -22.29
C LEU A 12 -11.04 -26.35 -21.74
N MET A 13 -10.03 -26.07 -22.56
CA MET A 13 -8.62 -26.00 -22.18
C MET A 13 -8.16 -24.57 -21.85
N LYS A 14 -9.07 -23.61 -21.70
CA LYS A 14 -8.70 -22.33 -21.08
C LYS A 14 -8.25 -22.63 -19.66
N THR A 15 -6.95 -22.85 -19.51
CA THR A 15 -6.25 -22.82 -18.25
C THR A 15 -6.64 -21.51 -17.58
N SER A 16 -7.33 -21.59 -16.46
CA SER A 16 -7.76 -20.40 -15.73
C SER A 16 -6.58 -19.88 -14.92
N HIS A 17 -5.73 -19.10 -15.58
CA HIS A 17 -4.60 -18.46 -14.93
C HIS A 17 -5.04 -17.63 -13.73
N PRO A 18 -4.18 -17.47 -12.70
CA PRO A 18 -4.48 -16.63 -11.56
C PRO A 18 -4.78 -15.19 -11.97
N GLU A 19 -5.74 -14.57 -11.30
CA GLU A 19 -6.04 -13.16 -11.48
C GLU A 19 -5.01 -12.28 -10.77
N ILE A 20 -4.63 -11.16 -11.39
CA ILE A 20 -3.67 -10.22 -10.79
C ILE A 20 -4.31 -8.87 -10.52
N ASN A 21 -4.59 -8.59 -9.26
CA ASN A 21 -4.96 -7.27 -8.79
C ASN A 21 -3.71 -6.48 -8.34
N ARG A 22 -3.09 -5.80 -9.30
CA ARG A 22 -1.84 -5.04 -9.04
C ARG A 22 -1.96 -4.01 -7.93
N ARG A 23 -3.15 -3.43 -7.71
CA ARG A 23 -3.38 -2.41 -6.66
C ARG A 23 -3.13 -2.95 -5.26
N GLN A 24 -3.30 -4.26 -5.04
CA GLN A 24 -3.07 -4.92 -3.76
C GLN A 24 -1.61 -5.31 -3.53
N CYS A 25 -0.76 -5.24 -4.56
CA CYS A 25 0.64 -5.64 -4.44
C CYS A 25 1.41 -4.77 -3.45
N TRP A 26 2.12 -5.42 -2.55
CA TRP A 26 2.94 -4.73 -1.55
C TRP A 26 4.08 -3.91 -2.16
N ASN A 27 4.59 -4.30 -3.34
CA ASN A 27 5.64 -3.57 -4.04
C ASN A 27 5.24 -2.18 -4.53
N LEU A 28 3.94 -1.86 -4.51
CA LEU A 28 3.47 -0.50 -4.77
C LEU A 28 3.58 0.42 -3.54
N HIS A 29 4.03 -0.11 -2.39
CA HIS A 29 4.16 0.67 -1.17
C HIS A 29 5.60 1.15 -0.97
N PRO A 30 5.87 2.47 -0.87
CA PRO A 30 7.22 3.04 -0.84
C PRO A 30 8.04 2.69 0.43
N HIS A 31 7.36 2.27 1.52
CA HIS A 31 8.00 1.99 2.81
C HIS A 31 8.24 0.50 3.08
N ARG A 32 8.17 -0.33 2.05
CA ARG A 32 8.36 -1.76 2.22
C ARG A 32 9.57 -2.27 1.42
N THR A 33 10.28 -3.23 1.99
CA THR A 33 11.24 -4.06 1.25
C THR A 33 10.53 -4.73 0.08
N PRO A 34 11.12 -4.75 -1.13
CA PRO A 34 10.52 -5.42 -2.28
C PRO A 34 10.15 -6.86 -1.96
N CYS A 35 8.92 -7.24 -2.31
CA CYS A 35 8.41 -8.59 -2.17
C CYS A 35 8.66 -9.34 -3.49
N THR A 36 9.30 -10.49 -3.44
CA THR A 36 9.63 -11.33 -4.60
C THR A 36 8.88 -12.66 -4.60
N THR A 37 8.08 -12.93 -3.56
CA THR A 37 7.48 -14.22 -3.24
C THR A 37 6.81 -14.93 -4.43
N CYS A 38 6.02 -14.22 -5.24
CA CYS A 38 5.32 -14.84 -6.37
C CYS A 38 6.28 -15.32 -7.49
N LYS A 39 7.40 -14.64 -7.65
CA LYS A 39 8.42 -15.01 -8.61
C LYS A 39 9.29 -16.16 -8.08
N ASP A 40 9.68 -16.07 -6.80
CA ASP A 40 10.59 -17.02 -6.16
C ASP A 40 9.95 -18.41 -5.94
N ILE A 41 8.64 -18.45 -5.65
CA ILE A 41 7.90 -19.69 -5.43
C ILE A 41 7.54 -20.41 -6.75
N CYS A 42 7.55 -19.69 -7.87
CA CYS A 42 7.13 -20.23 -9.14
C CYS A 42 8.29 -21.02 -9.79
N PRO A 43 8.09 -22.30 -10.19
CA PRO A 43 9.11 -23.05 -10.91
C PRO A 43 9.56 -22.38 -12.23
N TYR A 44 8.68 -21.57 -12.82
CA TYR A 44 8.92 -20.83 -14.05
C TYR A 44 8.96 -19.32 -13.83
N GLY A 45 9.35 -18.88 -12.62
CA GLY A 45 9.24 -17.49 -12.18
C GLY A 45 9.92 -16.49 -13.11
N ASP A 46 11.12 -16.79 -13.63
CA ASP A 46 11.84 -15.92 -14.57
C ASP A 46 11.22 -15.88 -15.98
N GLN A 47 10.49 -16.92 -16.37
CA GLN A 47 9.81 -16.99 -17.65
C GLN A 47 8.47 -16.27 -17.61
N ILE A 48 7.72 -16.42 -16.50
CA ILE A 48 6.37 -15.85 -16.33
C ILE A 48 6.45 -14.38 -15.89
N PHE A 49 7.34 -14.02 -14.96
CA PHE A 49 7.37 -12.70 -14.36
C PHE A 49 8.61 -11.91 -14.80
N THR A 50 8.43 -10.76 -15.43
CA THR A 50 9.52 -9.79 -15.67
C THR A 50 10.07 -9.30 -14.32
N ARG A 51 9.18 -8.98 -13.40
CA ARG A 51 9.41 -8.64 -11.99
C ARG A 51 8.19 -9.06 -11.18
N PRO A 52 8.28 -9.12 -9.85
CA PRO A 52 7.13 -9.48 -9.02
C PRO A 52 5.87 -8.72 -9.45
N ASN A 53 4.73 -9.42 -9.54
CA ASN A 53 3.41 -8.93 -9.99
C ASN A 53 3.29 -8.43 -11.44
N LEU A 54 4.32 -8.52 -12.23
CA LEU A 54 4.30 -8.13 -13.63
C LEU A 54 4.54 -9.35 -14.53
N VAL A 55 3.46 -9.91 -15.01
CA VAL A 55 3.51 -11.04 -15.95
C VAL A 55 4.05 -10.56 -17.29
N LYS A 56 4.98 -11.34 -17.80
CA LYS A 56 5.52 -11.22 -19.14
C LYS A 56 4.75 -12.10 -20.11
N ASP A 57 4.57 -13.36 -19.70
CA ASP A 57 3.95 -14.39 -20.51
C ASP A 57 3.35 -15.47 -19.60
N TRP A 58 2.16 -15.97 -19.95
CA TRP A 58 1.53 -17.06 -19.25
C TRP A 58 1.77 -18.44 -19.87
N ASP A 59 2.31 -18.51 -21.08
CA ASP A 59 2.49 -19.79 -21.79
C ASP A 59 3.23 -20.86 -20.96
N PRO A 60 4.28 -20.52 -20.17
CA PRO A 60 4.95 -21.50 -19.32
C PRO A 60 4.16 -21.89 -18.07
N CYS A 61 3.02 -21.23 -17.79
CA CYS A 61 2.26 -21.46 -16.56
C CYS A 61 1.56 -22.81 -16.58
N THR A 62 1.78 -23.62 -15.54
CA THR A 62 1.12 -24.92 -15.34
C THR A 62 -0.14 -24.82 -14.48
N ASP A 63 -0.58 -23.63 -14.10
CA ASP A 63 -1.70 -23.37 -13.18
C ASP A 63 -1.58 -24.12 -11.83
N CYS A 64 -0.34 -24.33 -11.37
CA CYS A 64 -0.09 -25.04 -10.12
C CYS A 64 -0.61 -24.33 -8.87
N GLY A 65 -0.89 -23.00 -8.93
CA GLY A 65 -1.48 -22.23 -7.84
C GLY A 65 -0.51 -21.83 -6.72
N LEU A 66 0.77 -22.19 -6.75
CA LEU A 66 1.74 -21.85 -5.71
C LEU A 66 1.88 -20.34 -5.48
N CYS A 67 1.87 -19.55 -6.56
CA CYS A 67 1.94 -18.10 -6.45
C CYS A 67 0.69 -17.49 -5.80
N VAL A 68 -0.46 -18.16 -5.89
CA VAL A 68 -1.72 -17.77 -5.25
C VAL A 68 -1.62 -17.96 -3.74
N SER A 69 -1.28 -19.17 -3.28
CA SER A 69 -1.16 -19.46 -1.84
C SER A 69 -0.08 -18.61 -1.16
N ALA A 70 1.05 -18.40 -1.84
CA ALA A 70 2.15 -17.61 -1.33
C ALA A 70 1.88 -16.10 -1.28
N CYS A 71 0.90 -15.59 -2.07
CA CYS A 71 0.62 -14.15 -2.17
C CYS A 71 -0.24 -13.64 -1.02
N ARG A 72 0.37 -13.32 0.12
CA ARG A 72 -0.35 -12.82 1.30
C ARG A 72 -1.04 -11.46 1.12
N SER A 73 -0.70 -10.72 0.07
CA SER A 73 -1.39 -9.45 -0.22
C SER A 73 -2.75 -9.64 -0.92
N GLY A 74 -3.02 -10.85 -1.46
CA GLY A 74 -4.16 -11.09 -2.35
C GLY A 74 -4.02 -10.44 -3.73
N CYS A 75 -2.80 -9.99 -4.08
CA CYS A 75 -2.52 -9.46 -5.42
C CYS A 75 -2.69 -10.52 -6.49
N ILE A 76 -2.26 -11.75 -6.21
CA ILE A 76 -2.48 -12.90 -7.06
C ILE A 76 -3.56 -13.74 -6.39
N ALA A 77 -4.70 -13.86 -7.05
CA ALA A 77 -5.87 -14.55 -6.56
C ALA A 77 -6.22 -15.74 -7.45
N PRO A 78 -6.88 -16.78 -6.93
CA PRO A 78 -7.41 -17.84 -7.75
C PRO A 78 -8.51 -17.31 -8.66
N SER A 79 -8.72 -17.93 -9.83
CA SER A 79 -9.88 -17.57 -10.65
C SER A 79 -11.19 -17.93 -9.93
N PRO A 80 -12.32 -17.27 -10.27
CA PRO A 80 -13.62 -17.58 -9.70
C PRO A 80 -14.02 -19.06 -9.87
N GLU A 81 -13.69 -19.65 -11.02
CA GLU A 81 -13.94 -21.08 -11.32
C GLU A 81 -13.11 -21.98 -10.41
N GLN A 82 -11.87 -21.58 -10.11
CA GLN A 82 -11.00 -22.28 -9.18
C GLN A 82 -11.59 -22.26 -7.77
N VAL A 83 -11.99 -21.07 -7.29
CA VAL A 83 -12.63 -20.91 -5.97
C VAL A 83 -13.89 -21.75 -5.88
N GLN A 84 -14.72 -21.77 -6.91
CA GLN A 84 -15.93 -22.57 -6.94
C GLN A 84 -15.61 -24.08 -6.85
N ARG A 85 -14.65 -24.57 -7.63
CA ARG A 85 -14.21 -25.98 -7.57
C ARG A 85 -13.71 -26.36 -6.18
N ASP A 86 -12.94 -25.48 -5.53
CA ASP A 86 -12.37 -25.74 -4.21
C ASP A 86 -13.40 -25.68 -3.08
N THR A 87 -14.46 -24.91 -3.23
CA THR A 87 -15.50 -24.73 -2.21
C THR A 87 -16.66 -25.73 -2.32
N THR A 88 -16.95 -26.24 -3.53
CA THR A 88 -18.03 -27.22 -3.76
C THR A 88 -18.00 -28.40 -2.81
N PRO A 89 -16.85 -29.02 -2.47
CA PRO A 89 -16.81 -30.15 -1.54
C PRO A 89 -17.30 -29.83 -0.12
N ALA A 90 -17.30 -28.57 0.29
CA ALA A 90 -17.82 -28.16 1.59
C ALA A 90 -19.33 -28.34 1.73
N ASP A 91 -20.05 -28.32 0.61
CA ASP A 91 -21.52 -28.41 0.54
C ASP A 91 -22.02 -29.84 0.28
N ASN A 92 -21.13 -30.81 0.03
CA ASN A 92 -21.49 -32.21 -0.21
C ASN A 92 -21.86 -32.92 1.10
N ASP A 93 -22.59 -34.05 1.01
CA ASP A 93 -23.04 -34.83 2.18
C ASP A 93 -21.92 -35.59 2.91
N ASN A 94 -20.71 -35.69 2.34
CA ASN A 94 -19.58 -36.35 2.96
C ASN A 94 -19.06 -35.55 4.14
N ASP A 95 -18.81 -36.19 5.27
CA ASP A 95 -18.25 -35.55 6.49
C ASP A 95 -16.77 -35.24 6.37
N THR A 96 -16.07 -35.81 5.41
CA THR A 96 -14.62 -35.70 5.24
C THR A 96 -14.27 -35.34 3.82
N ILE A 97 -13.38 -34.37 3.65
CA ILE A 97 -12.79 -33.95 2.38
C ILE A 97 -11.35 -34.46 2.33
N TRP A 98 -11.07 -35.24 1.29
CA TRP A 98 -9.72 -35.72 0.98
C TRP A 98 -9.05 -34.78 0.02
N ILE A 99 -7.86 -34.32 0.35
CA ILE A 99 -7.08 -33.40 -0.48
C ILE A 99 -5.72 -34.01 -0.75
N GLY A 100 -5.37 -34.13 -2.02
CA GLY A 100 -4.09 -34.70 -2.44
C GLY A 100 -3.51 -33.99 -3.66
N CYS A 101 -2.29 -34.35 -4.00
CA CYS A 101 -1.65 -33.90 -5.24
C CYS A 101 -1.84 -34.93 -6.35
N GLU A 102 -1.48 -34.54 -7.59
CA GLU A 102 -1.58 -35.44 -8.75
C GLU A 102 -0.68 -36.69 -8.67
N LYS A 103 0.36 -36.64 -7.82
CA LYS A 103 1.24 -37.79 -7.56
C LYS A 103 0.63 -38.79 -6.56
N SER A 104 -0.50 -38.44 -5.91
CA SER A 104 -1.17 -39.32 -4.97
C SER A 104 -1.76 -40.54 -5.66
N THR A 105 -1.56 -41.70 -5.06
CA THR A 105 -2.18 -42.95 -5.49
C THR A 105 -3.64 -43.07 -5.04
N ARG A 106 -4.08 -42.21 -4.14
CA ARG A 106 -5.45 -42.16 -3.62
C ARG A 106 -6.38 -41.35 -4.50
N LYS A 107 -7.65 -41.70 -4.51
CA LYS A 107 -8.70 -40.86 -5.11
C LYS A 107 -9.08 -39.76 -4.12
N ASN A 108 -8.62 -38.58 -4.35
CA ASN A 108 -8.90 -37.42 -3.51
C ASN A 108 -10.17 -36.68 -3.96
N THR A 109 -10.87 -36.03 -3.02
CA THR A 109 -12.02 -35.16 -3.33
C THR A 109 -11.56 -33.90 -4.06
N ILE A 110 -10.42 -33.35 -3.62
CA ILE A 110 -9.74 -32.23 -4.27
C ILE A 110 -8.35 -32.72 -4.67
N THR A 111 -8.05 -32.66 -5.96
CA THR A 111 -6.72 -32.96 -6.48
C THR A 111 -6.12 -31.69 -7.10
N ARG A 112 -4.87 -31.40 -6.77
CA ARG A 112 -4.09 -30.29 -7.29
C ARG A 112 -2.73 -30.78 -7.77
N LEU A 113 -2.05 -30.01 -8.61
CA LEU A 113 -0.63 -30.27 -8.90
C LEU A 113 0.20 -30.40 -7.61
N CYS A 114 -0.08 -29.54 -6.63
CA CYS A 114 0.45 -29.65 -5.28
C CYS A 114 -0.57 -29.15 -4.26
N ILE A 115 -0.65 -29.79 -3.10
CA ILE A 115 -1.53 -29.37 -1.97
C ILE A 115 -1.19 -27.96 -1.49
N SER A 116 0.08 -27.55 -1.54
CA SER A 116 0.53 -26.22 -1.14
C SER A 116 -0.01 -25.09 -2.02
N ALA A 117 -0.71 -25.41 -3.11
CA ALA A 117 -1.48 -24.43 -3.89
C ALA A 117 -2.71 -23.90 -3.14
N LEU A 118 -3.23 -24.65 -2.18
CA LEU A 118 -4.33 -24.21 -1.33
C LEU A 118 -3.81 -23.34 -0.21
N SER A 119 -4.27 -22.09 -0.15
CA SER A 119 -3.94 -21.19 0.95
C SER A 119 -4.55 -21.67 2.28
N TRP A 120 -3.98 -21.25 3.39
CA TRP A 120 -4.54 -21.58 4.71
C TRP A 120 -5.99 -21.09 4.85
N GLU A 121 -6.38 -19.99 4.21
CA GLU A 121 -7.75 -19.51 4.22
C GLU A 121 -8.71 -20.47 3.52
N ALA A 122 -8.28 -21.05 2.40
CA ALA A 122 -9.06 -22.08 1.68
C ALA A 122 -9.22 -23.33 2.54
N LEU A 123 -8.13 -23.83 3.10
CA LEU A 123 -8.14 -25.00 4.00
C LEU A 123 -8.97 -24.74 5.27
N ALA A 124 -8.86 -23.54 5.85
CA ALA A 124 -9.66 -23.15 7.00
C ALA A 124 -11.17 -23.10 6.68
N TYR A 125 -11.53 -22.54 5.53
CA TYR A 125 -12.93 -22.51 5.07
C TYR A 125 -13.53 -23.92 4.97
N LEU A 126 -12.80 -24.86 4.35
CA LEU A 126 -13.21 -26.25 4.24
C LEU A 126 -13.31 -26.92 5.61
N ALA A 127 -12.31 -26.70 6.47
CA ALA A 127 -12.26 -27.31 7.80
C ALA A 127 -13.33 -26.80 8.76
N LEU A 128 -13.87 -25.60 8.56
CA LEU A 128 -15.03 -25.11 9.30
C LEU A 128 -16.31 -25.90 8.98
N SER A 129 -16.36 -26.54 7.83
CA SER A 129 -17.52 -27.32 7.39
C SER A 129 -17.35 -28.82 7.60
N LYS A 130 -16.15 -29.35 7.34
CA LYS A 130 -15.88 -30.78 7.23
C LYS A 130 -14.56 -31.13 7.94
N LYS A 131 -14.30 -32.42 8.15
CA LYS A 131 -12.96 -32.93 8.47
C LYS A 131 -12.12 -32.95 7.20
N ILE A 132 -10.85 -32.63 7.32
CA ILE A 132 -9.90 -32.57 6.20
C ILE A 132 -8.85 -33.67 6.39
N VAL A 133 -8.65 -34.47 5.38
CA VAL A 133 -7.52 -35.39 5.28
C VAL A 133 -6.58 -34.86 4.20
N LEU A 134 -5.36 -34.52 4.58
CA LEU A 134 -4.32 -34.14 3.64
C LEU A 134 -3.49 -35.39 3.32
N ASP A 135 -3.53 -35.83 2.07
CA ASP A 135 -2.73 -36.96 1.60
C ASP A 135 -1.32 -36.49 1.25
N LEU A 136 -0.44 -36.66 2.21
CA LEU A 136 0.98 -36.29 2.14
C LEU A 136 1.90 -37.45 1.78
N THR A 137 1.33 -38.62 1.42
CA THR A 137 2.12 -39.82 1.08
C THR A 137 3.16 -39.55 -0.04
N PRO A 138 2.87 -38.73 -1.10
CA PRO A 138 3.88 -38.46 -2.11
C PRO A 138 4.92 -37.42 -1.68
N CYS A 139 4.72 -36.73 -0.56
CA CYS A 139 5.57 -35.59 -0.17
C CYS A 139 6.97 -36.04 0.29
N GLY A 140 7.10 -37.25 0.84
CA GLY A 140 8.40 -37.81 1.29
C GLY A 140 9.41 -38.00 0.15
N GLU A 141 8.92 -38.28 -1.07
CA GLU A 141 9.75 -38.50 -2.26
C GLU A 141 9.65 -37.31 -3.26
N CYS A 142 9.08 -36.18 -2.82
CA CYS A 142 8.86 -35.05 -3.70
C CYS A 142 10.15 -34.22 -3.87
N GLU A 143 10.61 -34.09 -5.11
CA GLU A 143 11.81 -33.33 -5.47
C GLU A 143 11.66 -31.81 -5.31
N ASN A 144 10.45 -31.30 -5.01
CA ASN A 144 10.19 -29.87 -4.94
C ASN A 144 10.12 -29.36 -3.49
N ASP A 145 11.27 -28.97 -2.97
CA ASP A 145 11.42 -28.42 -1.61
C ASP A 145 10.57 -27.16 -1.36
N LEU A 146 10.37 -26.32 -2.38
CA LEU A 146 9.58 -25.10 -2.27
C LEU A 146 8.11 -25.41 -1.94
N CYS A 147 7.56 -26.49 -2.51
CA CYS A 147 6.23 -26.95 -2.21
C CYS A 147 6.10 -27.40 -0.74
N ALA A 148 7.08 -28.15 -0.24
CA ALA A 148 7.08 -28.65 1.14
C ALA A 148 7.22 -27.50 2.15
N GLU A 149 8.08 -26.53 1.86
CA GLU A 149 8.25 -25.33 2.70
C GLU A 149 6.96 -24.48 2.73
N GLN A 150 6.33 -24.26 1.57
CA GLN A 150 5.08 -23.51 1.49
C GLN A 150 3.97 -24.23 2.24
N LEU A 151 3.81 -25.53 2.08
CA LEU A 151 2.81 -26.31 2.83
C LEU A 151 3.01 -26.20 4.34
N ARG A 152 4.26 -26.29 4.81
CA ARG A 152 4.58 -26.12 6.23
C ARG A 152 4.16 -24.75 6.75
N LYS A 153 4.36 -23.68 5.97
CA LYS A 153 3.91 -22.31 6.31
C LYS A 153 2.38 -22.24 6.43
N GLU A 154 1.67 -22.86 5.49
CA GLU A 154 0.20 -22.87 5.50
C GLU A 154 -0.36 -23.68 6.69
N LEU A 155 0.22 -24.85 6.99
CA LEU A 155 -0.16 -25.67 8.13
C LEU A 155 0.13 -24.97 9.47
N THR A 156 1.30 -24.35 9.60
CA THR A 156 1.62 -23.54 10.80
C THR A 156 0.57 -22.45 11.01
N ARG A 157 0.20 -21.77 9.95
CA ARG A 157 -0.82 -20.71 10.02
C ARG A 157 -2.20 -21.25 10.38
N LEU A 158 -2.56 -22.45 9.94
CA LEU A 158 -3.80 -23.13 10.35
C LEU A 158 -3.81 -23.49 11.85
N VAL A 159 -2.69 -23.98 12.36
CA VAL A 159 -2.54 -24.25 13.81
C VAL A 159 -2.69 -22.96 14.62
N GLU A 160 -2.09 -21.85 14.17
CA GLU A 160 -2.26 -20.54 14.81
C GLU A 160 -3.70 -20.04 14.75
N PHE A 161 -4.39 -20.30 13.63
CA PHE A 161 -5.77 -19.87 13.42
C PHE A 161 -6.76 -20.64 14.29
N PHE A 162 -6.70 -21.97 14.30
CA PHE A 162 -7.63 -22.83 15.03
C PHE A 162 -7.22 -23.09 16.49
N GLY A 163 -5.94 -22.99 16.79
CA GLY A 163 -5.32 -23.59 17.97
C GLY A 163 -5.08 -25.09 17.76
N PRO A 164 -4.10 -25.69 18.49
CA PRO A 164 -3.66 -27.06 18.27
C PRO A 164 -4.79 -28.08 18.42
N THR A 165 -5.60 -27.98 19.47
CA THR A 165 -6.68 -28.93 19.75
C THR A 165 -7.74 -28.99 18.66
N VAL A 166 -8.16 -27.82 18.14
CA VAL A 166 -9.17 -27.78 17.06
C VAL A 166 -8.55 -28.20 15.74
N PHE A 167 -7.29 -27.85 15.49
CA PHE A 167 -6.56 -28.31 14.32
C PHE A 167 -6.51 -29.85 14.27
N GLU A 168 -6.05 -30.51 15.32
CA GLU A 168 -5.98 -31.97 15.44
C GLU A 168 -7.36 -32.66 15.29
N ALA A 169 -8.41 -32.03 15.78
CA ALA A 169 -9.77 -32.55 15.63
C ALA A 169 -10.33 -32.42 14.18
N ARG A 170 -9.80 -31.49 13.40
CA ARG A 170 -10.29 -31.14 12.06
C ARG A 170 -9.41 -31.64 10.95
N PHE A 171 -8.10 -31.79 11.16
CA PHE A 171 -7.13 -32.19 10.15
C PHE A 171 -6.49 -33.52 10.50
N THR A 172 -6.40 -34.39 9.52
CA THR A 172 -5.57 -35.60 9.54
C THR A 172 -4.49 -35.44 8.47
N LEU A 173 -3.24 -35.55 8.87
CA LEU A 173 -2.08 -35.51 7.97
C LEU A 173 -1.67 -36.97 7.70
N ALA A 174 -1.97 -37.49 6.51
CA ALA A 174 -1.67 -38.85 6.14
C ALA A 174 -0.32 -38.91 5.40
N TYR A 175 0.72 -39.32 6.09
CA TYR A 175 2.07 -39.53 5.53
C TYR A 175 2.24 -40.94 4.97
N GLU A 176 1.50 -41.91 5.54
CA GLU A 176 1.49 -43.30 5.10
C GLU A 176 0.07 -43.72 4.73
N LEU A 177 -0.05 -44.83 4.01
CA LEU A 177 -1.35 -45.30 3.53
C LEU A 177 -2.28 -45.74 4.69
N GLU A 178 -1.68 -46.18 5.81
CA GLU A 178 -2.35 -46.63 7.02
C GLU A 178 -2.89 -45.49 7.89
N ASP A 179 -2.33 -44.28 7.79
CA ASP A 179 -2.68 -43.14 8.64
C ASP A 179 -4.14 -42.72 8.51
N ALA A 180 -4.73 -42.97 7.36
CA ALA A 180 -6.13 -42.71 7.12
C ALA A 180 -6.72 -43.74 6.17
N PRO A 181 -7.48 -44.73 6.66
CA PRO A 181 -8.11 -45.75 5.85
C PRO A 181 -9.13 -45.12 4.91
N TYR A 182 -9.01 -45.46 3.64
CA TYR A 182 -9.81 -44.91 2.56
C TYR A 182 -11.16 -45.58 2.49
N HIS A 183 -12.22 -44.83 2.76
CA HIS A 183 -13.60 -45.28 2.53
C HIS A 183 -14.18 -44.51 1.33
N VAL A 184 -14.12 -45.12 0.15
CA VAL A 184 -14.92 -44.65 -0.99
C VAL A 184 -16.37 -45.09 -0.77
N LYS A 185 -17.29 -44.13 -0.62
CA LYS A 185 -18.67 -44.39 -0.95
C LYS A 185 -18.72 -44.56 -2.47
N GLU A 186 -18.83 -45.77 -2.98
CA GLU A 186 -19.06 -46.01 -4.40
C GLU A 186 -20.41 -45.38 -4.78
N LEU A 187 -20.33 -44.20 -5.40
CA LEU A 187 -21.47 -43.58 -6.00
C LEU A 187 -21.92 -44.48 -7.16
N SER A 188 -23.17 -44.91 -7.14
CA SER A 188 -23.76 -45.63 -8.28
C SER A 188 -23.69 -44.75 -9.54
N ARG A 189 -23.60 -45.34 -10.73
CA ARG A 189 -23.64 -44.58 -12.01
C ARG A 189 -24.77 -43.57 -12.08
N ARG A 190 -25.88 -43.85 -11.42
CA ARG A 190 -27.08 -43.02 -11.39
C ARG A 190 -26.86 -41.79 -10.52
N GLU A 191 -26.32 -41.92 -9.31
CA GLU A 191 -25.98 -40.81 -8.42
C GLU A 191 -24.90 -39.88 -9.03
N MET A 192 -23.93 -40.46 -9.76
CA MET A 192 -22.92 -39.69 -10.48
C MET A 192 -23.52 -38.86 -11.64
N MET A 193 -24.51 -39.41 -12.37
CA MET A 193 -25.19 -38.67 -13.42
C MET A 193 -26.15 -37.61 -12.86
N GLU A 194 -26.80 -37.86 -11.73
CA GLU A 194 -27.63 -36.87 -11.04
C GLU A 194 -26.79 -35.71 -10.53
N GLN A 195 -25.61 -35.93 -9.93
CA GLN A 195 -24.69 -34.90 -9.52
C GLN A 195 -24.13 -34.07 -10.69
N LEU A 196 -23.84 -34.71 -11.83
CA LEU A 196 -23.40 -34.03 -13.06
C LEU A 196 -24.49 -33.13 -13.65
N THR A 197 -25.76 -33.57 -13.59
CA THR A 197 -26.89 -32.82 -14.13
C THR A 197 -27.39 -31.73 -13.18
N GLU A 198 -27.31 -31.90 -11.88
CA GLU A 198 -27.63 -30.87 -10.87
C GLU A 198 -26.52 -29.82 -10.73
N GLY A 199 -25.25 -30.22 -10.80
CA GLY A 199 -24.10 -29.31 -10.76
C GLY A 199 -24.08 -28.30 -11.91
N SER A 200 -24.53 -28.68 -13.11
CA SER A 200 -24.55 -27.81 -14.28
C SER A 200 -25.68 -26.78 -14.30
N LYS A 201 -26.74 -26.98 -13.54
CA LYS A 201 -27.94 -26.10 -13.57
C LYS A 201 -28.16 -25.23 -12.34
N SER A 202 -27.54 -25.51 -11.22
CA SER A 202 -27.86 -24.82 -9.97
C SER A 202 -26.68 -24.11 -9.26
N GLY A 203 -25.45 -24.43 -9.61
CA GLY A 203 -24.28 -23.98 -8.83
C GLY A 203 -24.05 -22.46 -8.83
N THR A 204 -24.08 -21.86 -10.01
CA THR A 204 -23.75 -20.43 -10.17
C THR A 204 -24.84 -19.48 -9.71
N LYS A 205 -26.12 -19.82 -10.01
CA LYS A 205 -27.24 -18.93 -9.62
C LYS A 205 -27.62 -19.02 -8.14
N LYS A 206 -27.54 -20.21 -7.52
CA LYS A 206 -27.89 -20.37 -6.10
C LYS A 206 -26.82 -19.80 -5.14
N LEU A 207 -25.52 -19.85 -5.51
CA LEU A 207 -24.45 -19.25 -4.71
C LEU A 207 -24.52 -17.72 -4.76
N LEU A 208 -24.76 -17.14 -5.93
CA LEU A 208 -24.94 -15.68 -6.11
C LEU A 208 -26.26 -15.14 -5.50
N GLN A 209 -27.33 -15.95 -5.42
CA GLN A 209 -28.60 -15.54 -4.82
C GLN A 209 -28.67 -15.71 -3.30
N LYS A 210 -27.81 -16.53 -2.68
CA LYS A 210 -27.78 -16.77 -1.23
C LYS A 210 -26.82 -15.86 -0.45
N LEU A 211 -26.18 -14.90 -1.11
CA LEU A 211 -25.30 -13.92 -0.48
C LEU A 211 -25.98 -12.54 -0.40
N PRO A 212 -26.85 -12.28 0.61
CA PRO A 212 -27.39 -10.94 0.81
C PRO A 212 -26.27 -10.03 1.35
N GLY A 213 -25.94 -8.98 0.64
CA GLY A 213 -24.97 -7.95 1.06
C GLY A 213 -23.75 -7.75 0.16
N LEU A 214 -23.64 -8.45 -0.97
CA LEU A 214 -22.50 -8.30 -1.91
C LEU A 214 -22.60 -7.07 -2.83
N ARG A 215 -23.64 -6.23 -2.70
CA ARG A 215 -23.87 -5.11 -3.63
C ARG A 215 -22.98 -3.88 -3.38
N ASP A 216 -22.29 -3.78 -2.24
CA ASP A 216 -21.43 -2.64 -1.91
C ASP A 216 -19.92 -2.93 -1.98
N GLU A 217 -19.50 -4.12 -2.43
CA GLU A 217 -18.09 -4.51 -2.59
C GLU A 217 -17.78 -4.96 -4.04
N GLU A 218 -18.23 -4.20 -5.03
CA GLU A 218 -18.19 -4.52 -6.46
C GLU A 218 -16.80 -4.74 -7.08
N ASP A 219 -15.69 -4.62 -6.31
CA ASP A 219 -14.31 -4.81 -6.80
C ASP A 219 -13.51 -5.92 -6.06
N ALA A 220 -14.09 -6.66 -5.15
CA ALA A 220 -13.42 -7.79 -4.54
C ALA A 220 -13.78 -9.07 -5.30
N GLY A 221 -12.87 -9.54 -6.15
CA GLY A 221 -12.95 -10.90 -6.70
C GLY A 221 -13.24 -11.91 -5.59
N MET A 222 -13.82 -13.05 -5.93
CA MET A 222 -14.20 -14.08 -4.95
C MET A 222 -12.94 -14.59 -4.23
N ASP A 223 -12.67 -14.05 -3.04
CA ASP A 223 -11.47 -14.31 -2.23
C ASP A 223 -11.83 -15.29 -1.09
N PHE A 224 -11.01 -16.30 -0.85
CA PHE A 224 -11.18 -17.22 0.28
C PHE A 224 -11.26 -16.53 1.63
N ARG A 225 -10.65 -15.36 1.81
CA ARG A 225 -10.76 -14.57 3.05
C ARG A 225 -12.18 -14.07 3.30
N LEU A 226 -12.84 -13.60 2.24
CA LEU A 226 -14.24 -13.18 2.31
C LEU A 226 -15.15 -14.36 2.63
N LEU A 227 -14.96 -15.50 1.95
CA LEU A 227 -15.71 -16.72 2.20
C LEU A 227 -15.50 -17.23 3.63
N LEU A 228 -14.27 -17.23 4.11
CA LEU A 228 -13.92 -17.60 5.48
C LEU A 228 -14.60 -16.67 6.51
N HIS A 229 -14.60 -15.36 6.25
CA HIS A 229 -15.32 -14.39 7.08
C HIS A 229 -16.83 -14.68 7.14
N GLN A 230 -17.45 -14.89 5.99
CA GLN A 230 -18.88 -15.21 5.91
C GLN A 230 -19.20 -16.49 6.66
N ARG A 231 -18.37 -17.54 6.50
CA ARG A 231 -18.55 -18.82 7.20
C ARG A 231 -18.41 -18.70 8.70
N THR A 232 -17.39 -17.98 9.17
CA THR A 232 -17.22 -17.72 10.61
C THR A 232 -18.37 -16.92 11.20
N LYS A 233 -18.95 -15.98 10.43
CA LYS A 233 -20.13 -15.20 10.84
C LYS A 233 -21.38 -16.10 10.97
N GLN A 234 -21.59 -17.00 10.02
CA GLN A 234 -22.69 -17.97 10.06
C GLN A 234 -22.57 -18.90 11.28
N LEU A 235 -21.38 -19.47 11.50
CA LEU A 235 -21.11 -20.35 12.64
C LEU A 235 -21.30 -19.62 13.97
N LYS A 236 -20.83 -18.38 14.09
CA LYS A 236 -21.04 -17.57 15.31
C LYS A 236 -22.52 -17.38 15.63
N ALA A 237 -23.37 -17.20 14.62
CA ALA A 237 -24.82 -17.06 14.80
C ALA A 237 -25.50 -18.38 15.19
N ALA A 238 -24.90 -19.53 14.86
CA ALA A 238 -25.48 -20.85 15.09
C ALA A 238 -25.00 -21.52 16.40
N MET A 239 -23.95 -21.01 17.03
CA MET A 239 -23.31 -21.60 18.21
C MET A 239 -23.52 -20.76 19.46
N GLU A 240 -23.89 -21.39 20.58
CA GLU A 240 -23.97 -20.72 21.89
C GLU A 240 -22.61 -20.20 22.35
N THR A 241 -21.57 -20.99 22.19
CA THR A 241 -20.18 -20.59 22.50
C THR A 241 -19.43 -20.34 21.20
N PRO A 242 -19.08 -19.07 20.88
CA PRO A 242 -18.41 -18.77 19.64
C PRO A 242 -16.98 -19.32 19.62
N LEU A 243 -16.59 -19.91 18.50
CA LEU A 243 -15.21 -20.32 18.25
C LEU A 243 -14.28 -19.11 18.31
N ARG A 244 -13.04 -19.34 18.73
CA ARG A 244 -11.98 -18.34 18.73
C ARG A 244 -10.99 -18.66 17.61
N TYR A 245 -10.57 -17.62 16.92
CA TYR A 245 -9.67 -17.71 15.77
C TYR A 245 -8.44 -16.84 16.01
N GLY A 246 -7.27 -17.43 15.84
CA GLY A 246 -6.01 -16.71 15.92
C GLY A 246 -5.74 -15.88 14.67
N TYR A 247 -5.56 -14.56 14.83
CA TYR A 247 -5.25 -13.67 13.72
C TYR A 247 -4.19 -12.65 14.12
N TYR A 248 -3.23 -12.39 13.22
CA TYR A 248 -2.21 -11.39 13.47
C TYR A 248 -2.75 -9.99 13.20
N LEU A 249 -2.79 -9.18 14.24
CA LEU A 249 -3.23 -7.80 14.18
C LEU A 249 -2.14 -6.83 14.60
N PRO A 250 -2.17 -5.58 14.12
CA PRO A 250 -1.25 -4.55 14.58
C PRO A 250 -1.28 -4.41 16.11
N ASN A 251 -0.11 -4.46 16.73
CA ASN A 251 0.02 -4.23 18.16
C ASN A 251 0.18 -2.72 18.40
N VAL A 252 -0.89 -2.10 18.89
CA VAL A 252 -0.92 -0.65 19.13
C VAL A 252 -0.53 -0.37 20.58
N THR A 253 0.42 0.55 20.77
CA THR A 253 0.97 0.96 22.07
C THR A 253 0.41 2.32 22.52
N ASP A 254 0.73 2.72 23.75
CA ASP A 254 0.39 4.02 24.36
C ASP A 254 0.98 5.24 23.62
N LYS A 255 1.99 5.03 22.77
CA LYS A 255 2.55 6.06 21.88
C LYS A 255 1.62 6.45 20.73
N CYS A 256 0.52 5.72 20.54
CA CYS A 256 -0.43 6.01 19.49
C CYS A 256 -1.37 7.16 19.90
N PHE A 257 -1.43 8.19 19.06
CA PHE A 257 -2.30 9.36 19.23
C PHE A 257 -3.36 9.51 18.11
N GLY A 258 -3.67 8.45 17.39
CA GLY A 258 -4.75 8.45 16.40
C GLY A 258 -4.51 9.31 15.16
N CYS A 259 -3.27 9.46 14.68
CA CYS A 259 -2.94 10.33 13.54
C CYS A 259 -3.44 9.85 12.16
N GLY A 260 -3.94 8.62 12.04
CA GLY A 260 -4.51 8.06 10.81
C GLY A 260 -3.49 7.66 9.72
N LYS A 261 -2.17 7.72 9.95
CA LYS A 261 -1.18 7.32 8.96
C LYS A 261 -1.30 5.84 8.60
N CYS A 262 -1.55 4.97 9.57
CA CYS A 262 -1.72 3.54 9.36
C CYS A 262 -2.95 3.22 8.50
N GLU A 263 -4.07 3.95 8.67
CA GLU A 263 -5.24 3.83 7.82
C GLU A 263 -4.93 4.20 6.37
N LYS A 264 -4.31 5.38 6.15
CA LYS A 264 -3.93 5.86 4.81
C LYS A 264 -2.92 4.96 4.11
N SER A 265 -2.11 4.24 4.87
CA SER A 265 -1.11 3.32 4.32
C SER A 265 -1.68 1.92 4.04
N CYS A 266 -2.86 1.59 4.54
CA CYS A 266 -3.48 0.28 4.37
C CYS A 266 -4.22 0.18 3.04
N ARG A 267 -3.60 -0.45 2.04
CA ARG A 267 -4.20 -0.64 0.71
C ARG A 267 -5.41 -1.58 0.71
N ALA A 268 -5.45 -2.51 1.67
CA ALA A 268 -6.58 -3.41 1.84
C ALA A 268 -7.77 -2.77 2.57
N ASN A 269 -7.67 -1.49 2.95
CA ASN A 269 -8.67 -0.80 3.76
C ASN A 269 -9.08 -1.58 5.02
N ALA A 270 -8.14 -2.35 5.58
CA ALA A 270 -8.36 -3.15 6.77
C ALA A 270 -8.32 -2.34 8.06
N LEU A 271 -7.66 -1.17 8.06
CA LEU A 271 -7.51 -0.27 9.20
C LEU A 271 -8.39 0.94 9.04
N LYS A 272 -9.09 1.31 10.12
CA LYS A 272 -9.87 2.54 10.25
C LYS A 272 -9.52 3.26 11.55
N VAL A 273 -9.48 4.57 11.50
CA VAL A 273 -9.28 5.44 12.67
C VAL A 273 -10.53 6.30 12.81
N GLU A 274 -11.35 5.97 13.80
CA GLU A 274 -12.68 6.54 13.96
C GLU A 274 -12.75 7.43 15.20
N ASP A 275 -13.27 8.64 15.03
CA ASP A 275 -13.52 9.53 16.15
C ASP A 275 -14.85 9.19 16.82
N LEU A 276 -14.83 9.12 18.14
CA LEU A 276 -15.98 8.80 18.97
C LEU A 276 -16.63 10.08 19.51
N PRO A 277 -17.95 10.05 19.85
CA PRO A 277 -18.66 11.20 20.39
C PRO A 277 -18.09 11.75 21.71
N ASP A 278 -17.36 10.92 22.45
CA ASP A 278 -16.71 11.26 23.73
C ASP A 278 -15.36 11.98 23.54
N GLY A 279 -15.00 12.35 22.31
CA GLY A 279 -13.73 12.98 21.98
C GLY A 279 -12.54 12.02 21.92
N GLN A 280 -12.77 10.73 22.15
CA GLN A 280 -11.78 9.70 21.97
C GLN A 280 -11.69 9.28 20.50
N THR A 281 -10.63 8.58 20.17
CA THR A 281 -10.41 7.96 18.86
C THR A 281 -10.17 6.49 19.06
N ARG A 282 -10.83 5.65 18.27
CA ARG A 282 -10.57 4.20 18.26
C ARG A 282 -9.90 3.78 16.96
N ILE A 283 -9.03 2.78 17.08
CA ILE A 283 -8.43 2.10 15.92
C ILE A 283 -9.17 0.77 15.75
N VAL A 284 -9.77 0.63 14.58
CA VAL A 284 -10.54 -0.55 14.18
C VAL A 284 -9.79 -1.30 13.09
N VAL A 285 -9.68 -2.61 13.22
CA VAL A 285 -9.12 -3.50 12.20
C VAL A 285 -10.21 -4.46 11.74
N THR A 286 -10.27 -4.70 10.45
CA THR A 286 -11.08 -5.75 9.85
C THR A 286 -10.16 -6.91 9.49
N PRO A 287 -10.10 -8.00 10.31
CA PRO A 287 -9.14 -9.09 10.13
C PRO A 287 -9.18 -9.72 8.76
N TRP A 288 -10.35 -10.06 8.21
CA TRP A 288 -10.44 -10.71 6.90
C TRP A 288 -9.86 -9.87 5.75
N LYS A 289 -9.82 -8.53 5.88
CA LYS A 289 -9.17 -7.64 4.90
C LYS A 289 -7.66 -7.52 5.14
N CYS A 290 -7.19 -7.87 6.34
CA CYS A 290 -5.79 -7.70 6.72
C CYS A 290 -4.90 -8.82 6.15
N GLY A 291 -4.00 -8.48 5.25
CA GLY A 291 -2.99 -9.42 4.71
C GLY A 291 -1.76 -9.60 5.61
N GLU A 292 -1.79 -9.15 6.87
CA GLU A 292 -0.68 -9.29 7.84
C GLU A 292 0.67 -8.73 7.36
N CYS A 293 0.62 -7.73 6.48
CA CYS A 293 1.79 -7.25 5.73
C CYS A 293 2.78 -6.38 6.52
N GLY A 294 2.40 -5.88 7.70
CA GLY A 294 3.26 -5.01 8.51
C GLY A 294 3.47 -3.58 7.97
N ILE A 295 2.82 -3.19 6.86
CA ILE A 295 2.96 -1.82 6.30
C ILE A 295 2.53 -0.75 7.32
N CYS A 296 1.49 -1.01 8.10
CA CYS A 296 1.04 -0.10 9.15
C CYS A 296 2.10 0.10 10.25
N VAL A 297 2.92 -0.93 10.53
CA VAL A 297 4.08 -0.84 11.44
C VAL A 297 5.13 0.08 10.85
N ALA A 298 5.56 -0.18 9.60
CA ALA A 298 6.57 0.60 8.90
C ALA A 298 6.16 2.07 8.67
N ALA A 299 4.87 2.31 8.45
CA ALA A 299 4.33 3.67 8.24
C ALA A 299 4.17 4.48 9.55
N CYS A 300 4.27 3.83 10.71
CA CYS A 300 4.07 4.47 12.00
C CYS A 300 5.32 5.21 12.45
N SER A 301 5.44 6.49 12.09
CA SER A 301 6.60 7.32 12.43
C SER A 301 6.81 7.54 13.94
N ASN A 302 5.80 7.32 14.76
CA ASN A 302 5.85 7.50 16.21
C ASN A 302 6.00 6.19 16.96
N HIS A 303 6.20 5.07 16.24
CA HIS A 303 6.28 3.74 16.85
C HIS A 303 5.09 3.40 17.77
N GLY A 304 3.92 4.00 17.49
CA GLY A 304 2.66 3.66 18.15
C GLY A 304 2.07 2.33 17.68
N ILE A 305 2.65 1.71 16.65
CA ILE A 305 2.45 0.32 16.25
C ILE A 305 3.84 -0.31 16.22
N ASP A 306 4.11 -1.26 17.12
CA ASP A 306 5.45 -1.84 17.32
C ASP A 306 5.63 -3.21 16.64
N GLY A 307 4.57 -3.78 16.08
CA GLY A 307 4.61 -5.06 15.39
C GLY A 307 3.23 -5.62 15.07
N MET A 308 3.21 -6.89 14.69
CA MET A 308 2.01 -7.70 14.51
C MET A 308 1.95 -8.71 15.66
N LYS A 309 0.78 -8.85 16.31
CA LYS A 309 0.58 -9.76 17.43
C LYS A 309 -0.57 -10.71 17.16
N LEU A 310 -0.37 -12.01 17.42
CA LEU A 310 -1.43 -13.00 17.36
C LEU A 310 -2.47 -12.71 18.45
N ARG A 311 -3.71 -12.55 18.06
CA ARG A 311 -4.85 -12.31 18.94
C ARG A 311 -5.96 -13.33 18.68
N GLN A 312 -6.62 -13.76 19.73
CA GLN A 312 -7.77 -14.64 19.66
C GLN A 312 -9.05 -13.83 19.47
N LEU A 313 -9.74 -14.04 18.38
CA LEU A 313 -10.92 -13.28 17.95
C LEU A 313 -12.14 -14.18 17.86
N THR A 314 -13.30 -13.65 18.16
CA THR A 314 -14.60 -14.33 17.95
C THR A 314 -15.27 -13.91 16.63
N THR A 315 -14.64 -13.04 15.87
CA THR A 315 -15.13 -12.55 14.57
C THR A 315 -13.98 -12.11 13.69
N LEU A 316 -14.09 -12.29 12.39
CA LEU A 316 -13.18 -11.74 11.41
C LEU A 316 -13.68 -10.39 10.82
N GLY A 317 -14.84 -9.91 11.28
CA GLY A 317 -15.35 -8.57 11.01
C GLY A 317 -14.58 -7.47 11.76
N PRO A 318 -15.06 -6.22 11.70
CA PRO A 318 -14.38 -5.10 12.36
C PRO A 318 -14.24 -5.29 13.87
N VAL A 319 -13.02 -5.13 14.40
CA VAL A 319 -12.71 -5.19 15.83
C VAL A 319 -11.92 -3.96 16.26
N SER A 320 -12.30 -3.37 17.39
CA SER A 320 -11.54 -2.28 17.99
C SER A 320 -10.32 -2.85 18.71
N ILE A 321 -9.13 -2.40 18.32
CA ILE A 321 -7.86 -2.90 18.88
C ILE A 321 -7.22 -1.92 19.86
N TYR A 322 -7.58 -0.63 19.78
CA TYR A 322 -7.04 0.41 20.65
C TYR A 322 -7.95 1.63 20.72
N LYS A 323 -7.89 2.37 21.85
CA LYS A 323 -8.51 3.68 22.02
C LYS A 323 -7.49 4.67 22.56
N CYS A 324 -7.54 5.91 22.09
CA CYS A 324 -6.66 7.00 22.54
C CYS A 324 -7.41 8.33 22.52
N THR A 325 -6.87 9.29 23.26
CA THR A 325 -7.33 10.70 23.17
C THR A 325 -6.46 11.44 22.19
N LYS A 326 -7.05 12.17 21.23
CA LYS A 326 -6.33 13.01 20.30
C LYS A 326 -5.92 14.32 20.96
N THR A 327 -4.64 14.64 20.90
CA THR A 327 -4.13 16.00 21.10
C THR A 327 -4.03 16.67 19.74
N LEU A 328 -4.63 17.87 19.60
CA LEU A 328 -4.65 18.59 18.34
C LEU A 328 -3.62 19.72 18.32
N CYS A 329 -3.00 19.94 17.17
CA CYS A 329 -2.09 21.05 16.94
C CYS A 329 -2.85 22.39 17.05
N ALA A 330 -2.36 23.31 17.88
CA ALA A 330 -2.96 24.63 18.07
C ALA A 330 -3.06 25.47 16.77
N ASP A 331 -2.14 25.24 15.79
CA ASP A 331 -2.12 26.02 14.55
C ASP A 331 -2.97 25.43 13.42
N CYS A 332 -3.04 24.10 13.27
CA CYS A 332 -3.65 23.48 12.10
C CYS A 332 -4.67 22.40 12.42
N GLY A 333 -4.96 22.14 13.70
CA GLY A 333 -5.95 21.15 14.13
C GLY A 333 -5.59 19.68 13.82
N LYS A 334 -4.39 19.39 13.32
CA LYS A 334 -3.99 18.00 13.04
C LYS A 334 -3.58 17.29 14.32
N PRO A 335 -3.84 15.97 14.43
CA PRO A 335 -3.39 15.18 15.58
C PRO A 335 -1.86 15.23 15.74
N ILE A 336 -1.44 15.39 16.99
CA ILE A 336 -0.04 15.44 17.39
C ILE A 336 0.21 14.49 18.56
N ALA A 337 1.47 14.10 18.75
CA ALA A 337 1.86 13.32 19.90
C ALA A 337 1.63 14.12 21.19
N PRO A 338 1.17 13.48 22.30
CA PRO A 338 0.86 14.16 23.55
C PRO A 338 2.06 14.90 24.16
N ASP A 339 3.27 14.42 23.91
CA ASP A 339 4.55 14.97 24.34
C ASP A 339 5.11 16.05 23.42
N SER A 340 4.31 16.52 22.45
CA SER A 340 4.74 17.56 21.51
C SER A 340 5.01 18.86 22.24
N VAL A 341 6.24 19.36 22.13
CA VAL A 341 6.64 20.65 22.68
C VAL A 341 5.77 21.76 22.08
N ASP A 342 5.28 22.66 22.89
CA ASP A 342 4.44 23.83 22.53
C ASP A 342 3.05 23.50 21.93
N GLY A 343 2.57 22.25 22.01
CA GLY A 343 1.27 21.86 21.44
C GLY A 343 1.15 22.06 19.92
N ILE A 344 2.26 22.06 19.20
CA ILE A 344 2.34 22.40 17.77
C ILE A 344 3.01 21.25 17.00
N CYS A 345 2.44 20.85 15.84
CA CYS A 345 3.03 19.83 14.99
C CYS A 345 4.38 20.28 14.37
N SER A 346 5.22 19.32 14.00
CA SER A 346 6.53 19.57 13.38
C SER A 346 6.44 20.45 12.13
N VAL A 347 5.41 20.29 11.31
CA VAL A 347 5.20 21.09 10.10
C VAL A 347 4.89 22.55 10.43
N CYS A 348 4.02 22.80 11.39
CA CYS A 348 3.69 24.16 11.84
C CYS A 348 4.90 24.81 12.51
N ARG A 349 5.66 24.05 13.29
CA ARG A 349 6.92 24.53 13.89
C ARG A 349 7.95 24.94 12.83
N ILE A 350 8.11 24.16 11.78
CA ILE A 350 8.97 24.52 10.65
C ILE A 350 8.46 25.79 9.96
N LYS A 351 7.16 25.86 9.68
CA LYS A 351 6.55 27.06 9.06
C LYS A 351 6.79 28.32 9.89
N ARG A 352 6.59 28.25 11.22
CA ARG A 352 6.87 29.38 12.12
C ARG A 352 8.35 29.80 12.09
N ARG A 353 9.27 28.82 12.13
CA ARG A 353 10.71 29.09 12.03
C ARG A 353 11.09 29.71 10.68
N THR A 354 10.53 29.20 9.59
CA THR A 354 10.80 29.75 8.25
C THR A 354 10.28 31.19 8.13
N LYS A 355 9.04 31.44 8.60
CA LYS A 355 8.47 32.79 8.61
C LYS A 355 9.31 33.75 9.39
N LYS A 356 9.74 33.39 10.62
CA LYS A 356 10.60 34.20 11.45
C LYS A 356 11.94 34.51 10.75
N ARG A 357 12.58 33.52 10.13
CA ARG A 357 13.82 33.74 9.36
C ARG A 357 13.61 34.67 8.16
N GLN A 358 12.48 34.56 7.48
CA GLN A 358 12.16 35.47 6.36
C GLN A 358 11.94 36.91 6.85
N GLU A 359 11.25 37.09 7.97
CA GLU A 359 11.02 38.38 8.60
C GLU A 359 12.33 39.00 9.05
N GLU A 360 13.22 38.24 9.71
CA GLU A 360 14.56 38.69 10.09
C GLU A 360 15.44 39.03 8.87
N ALA A 361 15.37 38.23 7.81
CA ALA A 361 16.10 38.50 6.57
C ALA A 361 15.58 39.75 5.86
N ALA A 362 14.27 39.96 5.85
CA ALA A 362 13.65 41.17 5.29
C ALA A 362 14.01 42.43 6.11
N ALA A 363 14.02 42.32 7.44
CA ALA A 363 14.47 43.43 8.31
C ALA A 363 15.94 43.83 8.05
N ARG A 364 16.83 42.85 7.98
CA ARG A 364 18.27 43.10 7.64
C ARG A 364 18.44 43.62 6.23
N ALA A 365 17.61 43.20 5.26
CA ALA A 365 17.65 43.74 3.90
C ALA A 365 17.23 45.22 3.85
N LYS A 366 16.20 45.60 4.62
CA LYS A 366 15.77 46.99 4.76
C LYS A 366 16.84 47.84 5.40
N GLU A 367 17.47 47.37 6.47
CA GLU A 367 18.57 48.07 7.18
C GLU A 367 19.76 48.33 6.23
N ARG A 368 20.20 47.29 5.50
CA ARG A 368 21.25 47.43 4.48
C ARG A 368 20.88 48.35 3.33
N ALA A 369 19.60 48.39 2.91
CA ALA A 369 19.12 49.29 1.89
C ALA A 369 19.18 50.75 2.38
N ALA A 370 18.73 51.02 3.61
CA ALA A 370 18.80 52.34 4.23
C ALA A 370 20.28 52.82 4.42
N GLU A 371 21.18 51.92 4.84
CA GLU A 371 22.61 52.21 4.96
C GLU A 371 23.24 52.54 3.60
N ARG A 372 22.89 51.83 2.53
CA ARG A 372 23.37 52.13 1.18
C ARG A 372 22.81 53.44 0.66
N GLU A 373 21.58 53.79 0.96
CA GLU A 373 20.95 55.04 0.58
C GLU A 373 21.58 56.21 1.31
N ALA A 374 21.82 56.09 2.63
CA ALA A 374 22.54 57.05 3.43
C ALA A 374 23.99 57.29 2.93
N LYS A 375 24.69 56.20 2.55
CA LYS A 375 26.05 56.32 1.98
C LYS A 375 26.04 57.00 0.63
N ARG A 376 25.06 56.71 -0.26
CA ARG A 376 24.91 57.45 -1.54
C ARG A 376 24.61 58.91 -1.33
N ALA A 377 23.69 59.23 -0.42
CA ALA A 377 23.39 60.63 -0.10
C ALA A 377 24.63 61.37 0.46
N ALA A 378 25.43 60.71 1.29
CA ALA A 378 26.67 61.30 1.79
C ALA A 378 27.74 61.50 0.68
N GLU A 379 27.89 60.54 -0.24
CA GLU A 379 28.78 60.65 -1.39
C GLU A 379 28.34 61.77 -2.36
N GLU A 380 27.03 61.90 -2.55
CA GLU A 380 26.47 62.97 -3.41
C GLU A 380 26.63 64.35 -2.78
N ALA A 381 26.39 64.46 -1.47
CA ALA A 381 26.66 65.69 -0.68
C ALA A 381 28.16 66.07 -0.69
N ALA A 382 29.06 65.10 -0.56
CA ALA A 382 30.50 65.33 -0.63
C ALA A 382 30.92 65.76 -2.04
N LYS A 383 30.32 65.25 -3.11
CA LYS A 383 30.58 65.65 -4.50
C LYS A 383 30.11 67.07 -4.78
N THR A 384 28.90 67.45 -4.33
CA THR A 384 28.37 68.80 -4.47
C THR A 384 29.21 69.78 -3.68
N ALA A 385 29.62 69.46 -2.46
CA ALA A 385 30.56 70.35 -1.67
C ALA A 385 31.93 70.52 -2.33
N ALA A 386 32.49 69.47 -2.94
CA ALA A 386 33.72 69.53 -3.70
C ALA A 386 33.58 70.38 -4.96
N GLU A 387 32.46 70.28 -5.68
CA GLU A 387 32.13 71.09 -6.86
C GLU A 387 31.94 72.58 -6.50
N GLU A 388 31.27 72.88 -5.37
CA GLU A 388 31.13 74.24 -4.86
C GLU A 388 32.49 74.83 -4.41
N SER A 389 33.30 74.01 -3.72
CA SER A 389 34.66 74.45 -3.34
C SER A 389 35.56 74.71 -4.53
N ALA A 390 35.50 73.85 -5.56
CA ALA A 390 36.22 74.04 -6.82
C ALA A 390 35.75 75.29 -7.57
N ARG A 391 34.43 75.56 -7.56
CA ARG A 391 33.84 76.75 -8.18
C ARG A 391 34.23 78.03 -7.44
N ALA A 392 34.28 77.99 -6.10
CA ALA A 392 34.77 79.13 -5.29
C ALA A 392 36.27 79.41 -5.55
N ALA A 393 37.08 78.35 -5.60
CA ALA A 393 38.54 78.52 -5.92
C ALA A 393 38.75 79.02 -7.34
N ALA A 394 37.92 78.61 -8.33
CA ALA A 394 38.04 79.16 -9.67
C ALA A 394 37.58 80.60 -9.76
N GLN A 395 36.65 81.05 -8.95
CA GLN A 395 36.24 82.46 -8.88
C GLN A 395 37.30 83.32 -8.22
N GLU A 396 37.97 82.82 -7.18
CA GLU A 396 39.12 83.50 -6.55
C GLU A 396 40.28 83.68 -7.57
N LEU A 397 40.64 82.62 -8.28
CA LEU A 397 41.66 82.67 -9.32
C LEU A 397 41.28 83.60 -10.47
N ALA A 398 40.02 83.64 -10.85
CA ALA A 398 39.53 84.59 -11.86
C ALA A 398 39.59 86.05 -11.38
N ALA A 399 39.29 86.29 -10.10
CA ALA A 399 39.42 87.62 -9.49
C ALA A 399 40.89 88.08 -9.37
N GLU A 400 41.81 87.18 -9.01
CA GLU A 400 43.24 87.46 -9.01
C GLU A 400 43.78 87.74 -10.42
N ASN A 401 43.39 86.98 -11.41
CA ASN A 401 43.76 87.21 -12.81
C ASN A 401 43.14 88.52 -13.38
N ALA A 402 41.93 88.90 -12.97
CA ALA A 402 41.34 90.17 -13.34
C ALA A 402 42.07 91.36 -12.69
N ALA A 403 42.52 91.23 -11.44
CA ALA A 403 43.33 92.24 -10.77
C ALA A 403 44.71 92.40 -11.44
N ALA A 404 45.37 91.31 -11.82
CA ALA A 404 46.65 91.32 -12.55
C ALA A 404 46.52 91.88 -13.97
N SER A 405 45.34 91.70 -14.64
CA SER A 405 45.12 92.29 -15.96
C SER A 405 44.80 93.83 -15.97
N ALA A 406 44.37 94.36 -14.81
CA ALA A 406 44.08 95.80 -14.69
C ALA A 406 45.38 96.64 -14.57
N GLU A 407 46.53 96.05 -14.17
CA GLU A 407 47.79 96.71 -14.04
C GLU A 407 48.59 96.87 -15.38
N THR A 408 48.19 96.29 -16.49
CA THR A 408 48.93 96.29 -17.77
C THR A 408 48.22 96.99 -18.95
N ALA A 409 47.23 97.84 -18.74
CA ALA A 409 46.56 98.53 -19.79
C ALA A 409 47.27 99.84 -20.20
N VAL A 410 48.05 99.80 -21.28
CA VAL A 410 48.50 100.94 -22.08
C VAL A 410 47.59 101.14 -23.36
N PRO A 411 47.17 102.40 -23.68
CA PRO A 411 46.18 102.63 -24.72
C PRO A 411 46.80 102.73 -26.14
N ALA A 412 46.14 102.14 -27.14
CA ALA A 412 46.41 102.38 -28.53
C ALA A 412 45.15 102.49 -29.37
N ALA A 413 45.11 103.49 -30.21
CA ALA A 413 44.05 104.03 -31.02
C ALA A 413 43.67 103.26 -32.32
N PRO A 414 42.73 103.77 -33.10
CA PRO A 414 41.75 102.98 -33.83
C PRO A 414 42.05 102.78 -35.34
N ALA A 415 41.46 101.87 -36.04
CA ALA A 415 41.06 102.00 -37.42
C ALA A 415 40.38 100.72 -37.98
N ALA A 416 39.25 100.95 -38.61
CA ALA A 416 38.71 100.52 -39.91
C ALA A 416 37.98 99.12 -40.00
N ALA A 417 36.74 99.25 -40.25
CA ALA A 417 35.88 98.24 -40.98
C ALA A 417 36.30 98.20 -42.48
N PRO A 418 35.75 97.35 -43.36
CA PRO A 418 34.56 96.50 -43.29
C PRO A 418 34.80 95.14 -43.99
N GLU A 419 33.92 94.21 -43.99
CA GLU A 419 33.02 93.84 -45.12
C GLU A 419 32.53 92.37 -45.00
N ALA A 420 31.39 92.25 -45.49
CA ALA A 420 30.46 91.09 -45.49
C ALA A 420 30.95 89.85 -46.22
N ALA A 421 30.38 88.76 -45.82
CA ALA A 421 29.62 87.85 -46.74
C ALA A 421 29.11 86.61 -45.99
N ALA A 422 27.82 86.42 -46.08
CA ALA A 422 27.11 85.15 -45.87
C ALA A 422 27.24 84.28 -47.14
N PRO A 423 26.51 83.18 -47.26
CA PRO A 423 26.25 82.01 -46.44
C PRO A 423 26.49 80.72 -47.24
N THR A 424 26.20 79.60 -46.68
CA THR A 424 25.55 78.41 -47.26
C THR A 424 25.84 77.22 -46.34
N ALA A 425 24.85 76.61 -45.74
CA ALA A 425 23.88 75.67 -46.20
C ALA A 425 24.43 74.23 -46.38
N SER A 426 23.79 73.31 -45.65
CA SER A 426 23.51 71.88 -45.97
C SER A 426 24.69 70.92 -45.90
N ILE A 427 24.62 69.83 -45.18
CA ILE A 427 23.61 68.75 -45.12
C ILE A 427 23.73 68.07 -43.71
#